data_c9b735ddf818a9b9212b0681e95f19cf
#
_entry.id   c9b735ddf818a9b9212b0681e95f19cf
#
_cell.length_a   1.000
_cell.length_b   1.000
_cell.length_c   1.000
_cell.angle_alpha   90.00
_cell.angle_beta   90.00
_cell.angle_gamma   90.00
#
_symmetry.space_group_name_H-M   'P 1'
#
loop_
_entity.id
_entity.type
_entity.pdbx_description
1 polymer ?
#
loop_
_entity_poly.entity_id
_entity_poly.type
_entity_poly.pdbx_seq_one_letter_code
_entity_poly.pdbx_strand_id
1 'polypeptide(L)'
;MYKRQEVIFGLHVTNSRHGHLGVLPGPAMAAASSYRITVNGVQAHGSRPWDSIDPIMATAQLIESLNTVVSRRINIINNPAVISVGMVQAGTRNNIIPDKSQITGTIRTFDPDLRTEIYDEIRQIARGVAEGTGTKVDVEFDVGGFYPVTFNNVELTNKYSQTLSEAADGKFFILDKPTTGAEDFSFFSQQIPGMYFWLGVNEPGVDVAPGNHTPFFKICLLYTSPSPRDRH
;
A
#
# COMPACT_ATOMS: atom_id res chain seq x y z
N MET A 1 -6.20 2.60 -35.47
CA MET A 1 -4.72 2.51 -35.46
C MET A 1 -4.28 2.93 -34.04
N TYR A 2 -4.04 2.00 -33.14
CA TYR A 2 -3.51 2.31 -31.80
C TYR A 2 -2.07 2.81 -31.97
N LYS A 3 -1.83 4.07 -31.63
CA LYS A 3 -0.45 4.57 -31.54
C LYS A 3 0.22 3.80 -30.43
N ARG A 4 1.21 2.98 -30.76
CA ARG A 4 2.05 2.27 -29.81
C ARG A 4 2.87 3.32 -29.06
N GLN A 5 2.57 3.52 -27.79
CA GLN A 5 3.34 4.43 -26.93
C GLN A 5 4.67 3.76 -26.61
N GLU A 6 5.76 4.51 -26.69
CA GLU A 6 7.10 4.02 -26.36
C GLU A 6 7.43 4.21 -24.87
N VAL A 7 6.90 5.28 -24.28
CA VAL A 7 7.09 5.64 -22.88
C VAL A 7 5.84 6.28 -22.30
N ILE A 8 5.71 6.28 -20.98
CA ILE A 8 4.61 6.95 -20.27
C ILE A 8 5.16 7.74 -19.08
N PHE A 9 4.55 8.91 -18.84
CA PHE A 9 4.87 9.77 -17.70
C PHE A 9 3.62 9.96 -16.84
N GLY A 10 3.79 9.91 -15.52
CA GLY A 10 2.75 10.23 -14.53
C GLY A 10 3.26 11.29 -13.55
N LEU A 11 2.37 12.15 -13.08
CA LEU A 11 2.67 13.20 -12.12
C LEU A 11 1.64 13.19 -10.99
N HIS A 12 2.11 13.31 -9.76
CA HIS A 12 1.27 13.53 -8.59
C HIS A 12 1.69 14.79 -7.83
N VAL A 13 0.74 15.56 -7.39
CA VAL A 13 0.99 16.70 -6.50
C VAL A 13 1.21 16.23 -5.07
N THR A 14 2.09 16.90 -4.34
CA THR A 14 2.37 16.53 -2.95
C THR A 14 2.59 17.77 -2.08
N ASN A 15 2.34 17.63 -0.79
CA ASN A 15 2.57 18.67 0.22
C ASN A 15 4.06 18.88 0.51
N SER A 16 4.82 19.21 -0.52
CA SER A 16 6.24 19.54 -0.44
C SER A 16 6.51 20.94 -0.99
N ARG A 17 7.77 21.36 -0.94
CA ARG A 17 8.19 22.70 -1.34
C ARG A 17 7.69 23.07 -2.72
N HIS A 18 7.15 24.26 -2.83
CA HIS A 18 6.55 24.82 -4.03
C HIS A 18 7.44 24.70 -5.27
N GLY A 19 6.87 24.13 -6.34
CA GLY A 19 7.54 24.00 -7.64
C GLY A 19 8.70 23.03 -7.68
N HIS A 20 8.98 22.31 -6.59
CA HIS A 20 10.02 21.27 -6.61
C HIS A 20 9.50 20.00 -7.26
N LEU A 21 10.30 19.42 -8.16
CA LEU A 21 10.06 18.12 -8.75
C LEU A 21 10.92 17.06 -8.07
N GLY A 22 10.29 15.97 -7.65
CA GLY A 22 10.97 14.82 -7.06
C GLY A 22 10.73 13.54 -7.85
N VAL A 23 11.75 12.71 -8.00
CA VAL A 23 11.66 11.41 -8.67
C VAL A 23 12.53 10.39 -7.94
N LEU A 24 12.19 9.10 -8.05
CA LEU A 24 13.04 8.01 -7.62
C LEU A 24 13.19 6.99 -8.75
N PRO A 25 14.39 6.71 -9.25
CA PRO A 25 14.62 5.60 -10.18
C PRO A 25 14.38 4.25 -9.49
N GLY A 26 13.80 3.29 -10.20
CA GLY A 26 13.48 1.98 -9.65
C GLY A 26 12.15 1.96 -8.88
N PRO A 27 12.02 1.16 -7.80
CA PRO A 27 10.80 1.08 -7.00
C PRO A 27 10.50 2.41 -6.31
N ALA A 28 9.53 3.16 -6.82
CA ALA A 28 9.18 4.50 -6.34
C ALA A 28 8.04 4.48 -5.31
N MET A 29 7.05 3.59 -5.49
CA MET A 29 5.95 3.41 -4.55
C MET A 29 5.67 1.92 -4.33
N ALA A 30 5.19 1.58 -3.13
CA ALA A 30 4.90 0.21 -2.76
C ALA A 30 3.78 -0.42 -3.59
N ALA A 31 3.84 -1.72 -3.76
CA ALA A 31 2.66 -2.52 -4.05
C ALA A 31 1.69 -2.43 -2.85
N ALA A 32 0.40 -2.38 -3.15
CA ALA A 32 -0.64 -2.41 -2.13
C ALA A 32 -1.53 -3.60 -2.35
N SER A 33 -1.53 -4.51 -1.38
CA SER A 33 -2.41 -5.66 -1.34
C SER A 33 -3.27 -5.61 -0.08
N SER A 34 -4.43 -6.22 -0.14
CA SER A 34 -5.29 -6.46 1.02
C SER A 34 -5.38 -7.95 1.31
N TYR A 35 -5.72 -8.29 2.55
CA TYR A 35 -6.06 -9.65 2.91
C TYR A 35 -7.31 -9.68 3.78
N ARG A 36 -8.04 -10.79 3.69
CA ARG A 36 -9.14 -11.14 4.57
C ARG A 36 -8.93 -12.54 5.09
N ILE A 37 -8.99 -12.71 6.40
CA ILE A 37 -8.96 -14.02 7.06
C ILE A 37 -10.31 -14.21 7.74
N THR A 38 -11.03 -15.25 7.35
CA THR A 38 -12.29 -15.65 7.94
C THR A 38 -12.06 -16.89 8.79
N VAL A 39 -12.41 -16.82 10.06
CA VAL A 39 -12.29 -17.92 11.00
C VAL A 39 -13.69 -18.42 11.33
N ASN A 40 -13.95 -19.67 11.02
CA ASN A 40 -15.23 -20.33 11.30
C ASN A 40 -15.04 -21.32 12.44
N GLY A 41 -15.90 -21.22 13.44
CA GLY A 41 -15.92 -22.06 14.63
C GLY A 41 -17.30 -22.62 14.90
N VAL A 42 -17.61 -22.87 16.18
CA VAL A 42 -18.90 -23.37 16.64
C VAL A 42 -19.38 -22.48 17.79
N GLN A 43 -20.57 -21.89 17.63
CA GLN A 43 -21.19 -21.04 18.63
C GLN A 43 -21.58 -21.81 19.87
N ALA A 44 -21.42 -21.18 21.07
CA ALA A 44 -21.90 -21.70 22.31
C ALA A 44 -22.25 -20.58 23.33
N HIS A 45 -22.91 -20.94 24.40
CA HIS A 45 -23.12 -20.04 25.53
C HIS A 45 -21.80 -19.75 26.24
N GLY A 46 -21.49 -18.50 26.54
CA GLY A 46 -20.21 -18.07 27.12
C GLY A 46 -19.85 -18.74 28.46
N SER A 47 -20.82 -19.27 29.20
CA SER A 47 -20.60 -20.07 30.44
C SER A 47 -20.28 -21.55 30.16
N ARG A 48 -20.34 -22.00 28.90
CA ARG A 48 -20.06 -23.37 28.46
C ARG A 48 -19.06 -23.40 27.29
N PRO A 49 -17.85 -22.85 27.45
CA PRO A 49 -16.87 -22.72 26.37
C PRO A 49 -16.42 -24.08 25.80
N TRP A 50 -16.52 -25.16 26.56
CA TRP A 50 -16.18 -26.50 26.11
C TRP A 50 -17.12 -27.08 25.04
N ASP A 51 -18.31 -26.46 24.83
CA ASP A 51 -19.27 -26.83 23.78
C ASP A 51 -19.01 -26.05 22.49
N SER A 52 -17.98 -25.18 22.48
CA SER A 52 -17.64 -24.32 21.36
C SER A 52 -16.36 -24.76 20.63
N ILE A 53 -16.18 -24.23 19.41
CA ILE A 53 -14.89 -24.03 18.78
C ILE A 53 -14.75 -22.51 18.62
N ASP A 54 -13.91 -21.89 19.46
CA ASP A 54 -13.90 -20.43 19.63
C ASP A 54 -13.08 -19.71 18.56
N PRO A 55 -13.73 -18.98 17.60
CA PRO A 55 -13.02 -18.24 16.58
C PRO A 55 -12.37 -16.96 17.11
N ILE A 56 -12.76 -16.44 18.28
CA ILE A 56 -12.14 -15.24 18.88
C ILE A 56 -10.74 -15.61 19.37
N MET A 57 -10.59 -16.75 20.04
CA MET A 57 -9.27 -17.20 20.51
C MET A 57 -8.34 -17.54 19.35
N ALA A 58 -8.85 -18.15 18.29
CA ALA A 58 -8.09 -18.39 17.06
C ALA A 58 -7.69 -17.07 16.39
N THR A 59 -8.57 -16.07 16.37
CA THR A 59 -8.27 -14.72 15.83
C THR A 59 -7.16 -14.04 16.62
N ALA A 60 -7.14 -14.11 17.93
CA ALA A 60 -6.07 -13.55 18.76
C ALA A 60 -4.71 -14.18 18.40
N GLN A 61 -4.63 -15.51 18.28
CA GLN A 61 -3.41 -16.21 17.86
C GLN A 61 -2.96 -15.82 16.43
N LEU A 62 -3.92 -15.65 15.51
CA LEU A 62 -3.61 -15.17 14.16
C LEU A 62 -2.97 -13.78 14.18
N ILE A 63 -3.53 -12.83 14.94
CA ILE A 63 -3.01 -11.46 15.03
C ILE A 63 -1.58 -11.46 15.58
N GLU A 64 -1.31 -12.19 16.66
CA GLU A 64 0.02 -12.33 17.23
C GLU A 64 1.01 -12.94 16.23
N SER A 65 0.59 -14.03 15.55
CA SER A 65 1.43 -14.73 14.60
C SER A 65 1.73 -13.91 13.33
N LEU A 66 0.74 -13.15 12.82
CA LEU A 66 0.92 -12.28 11.65
C LEU A 66 2.02 -11.22 11.88
N ASN A 67 2.15 -10.69 13.10
CA ASN A 67 3.22 -9.76 13.45
C ASN A 67 4.61 -10.39 13.37
N THR A 68 4.71 -11.71 13.43
CA THR A 68 5.99 -12.42 13.33
C THR A 68 6.49 -12.54 11.88
N VAL A 69 5.65 -12.42 10.89
CA VAL A 69 6.06 -12.54 9.47
C VAL A 69 7.15 -11.53 9.15
N VAL A 70 6.88 -10.25 9.29
CA VAL A 70 7.87 -9.19 8.99
C VAL A 70 9.03 -9.21 9.99
N SER A 71 8.74 -9.42 11.28
CA SER A 71 9.76 -9.29 12.33
C SER A 71 10.70 -10.50 12.46
N ARG A 72 10.35 -11.67 11.90
CA ARG A 72 11.09 -12.92 12.12
C ARG A 72 11.39 -13.71 10.86
N ARG A 73 10.70 -13.48 9.74
CA ARG A 73 10.79 -14.32 8.55
C ARG A 73 11.27 -13.55 7.32
N ILE A 74 11.13 -12.22 7.31
CA ILE A 74 11.50 -11.37 6.17
C ILE A 74 12.82 -10.65 6.44
N ASN A 75 13.70 -10.62 5.45
CA ASN A 75 14.90 -9.79 5.49
C ASN A 75 14.54 -8.34 5.11
N ILE A 76 14.15 -7.55 6.09
CA ILE A 76 13.69 -6.16 5.91
C ILE A 76 14.78 -5.17 5.47
N ILE A 77 16.05 -5.57 5.51
CA ILE A 77 17.17 -4.72 5.05
C ILE A 77 17.17 -4.66 3.53
N ASN A 78 16.97 -5.79 2.88
CA ASN A 78 16.97 -5.87 1.43
C ASN A 78 15.60 -5.55 0.83
N ASN A 79 14.55 -6.07 1.46
CA ASN A 79 13.19 -6.00 0.95
C ASN A 79 12.21 -5.56 2.06
N PRO A 80 12.07 -4.24 2.30
CA PRO A 80 11.16 -3.75 3.32
C PRO A 80 9.71 -4.12 3.01
N ALA A 81 8.98 -4.54 4.05
CA ALA A 81 7.57 -4.90 3.97
C ALA A 81 6.80 -4.39 5.19
N VAL A 82 5.51 -4.18 5.00
CA VAL A 82 4.57 -3.85 6.07
C VAL A 82 3.37 -4.79 5.98
N ILE A 83 2.98 -5.37 7.11
CA ILE A 83 1.73 -6.11 7.27
C ILE A 83 0.99 -5.45 8.44
N SER A 84 -0.25 -5.03 8.21
CA SER A 84 -1.07 -4.42 9.25
C SER A 84 -2.44 -5.09 9.31
N VAL A 85 -2.90 -5.39 10.53
CA VAL A 85 -4.29 -5.69 10.80
C VAL A 85 -5.03 -4.36 10.95
N GLY A 86 -5.98 -4.11 10.08
CA GLY A 86 -6.75 -2.85 10.07
C GLY A 86 -8.12 -2.98 10.73
N MET A 87 -8.72 -4.17 10.70
CA MET A 87 -10.05 -4.39 11.26
C MET A 87 -10.20 -5.83 11.77
N VAL A 88 -10.89 -5.97 12.90
CA VAL A 88 -11.29 -7.24 13.47
C VAL A 88 -12.80 -7.18 13.79
N GLN A 89 -13.53 -8.17 13.36
CA GLN A 89 -14.97 -8.31 13.65
C GLN A 89 -15.25 -9.69 14.27
N ALA A 90 -15.83 -9.71 15.48
CA ALA A 90 -16.16 -10.94 16.16
C ALA A 90 -17.22 -10.70 17.23
N GLY A 91 -18.21 -11.61 17.31
CA GLY A 91 -19.24 -11.60 18.33
C GLY A 91 -20.24 -10.45 18.26
N THR A 92 -21.35 -10.61 18.96
CA THR A 92 -22.43 -9.62 19.06
C THR A 92 -22.94 -9.43 20.48
N ARG A 93 -22.66 -10.36 21.38
CA ARG A 93 -23.07 -10.33 22.77
C ARG A 93 -22.00 -10.89 23.70
N ASN A 94 -21.86 -10.34 24.88
CA ASN A 94 -20.85 -10.70 25.87
C ASN A 94 -20.98 -12.12 26.45
N ASN A 95 -22.16 -12.74 26.35
CA ASN A 95 -22.44 -14.07 26.87
C ASN A 95 -22.58 -15.16 25.79
N ILE A 96 -22.15 -14.87 24.55
CA ILE A 96 -22.18 -15.81 23.42
C ILE A 96 -20.79 -15.85 22.77
N ILE A 97 -20.21 -17.04 22.70
CA ILE A 97 -19.07 -17.31 21.83
C ILE A 97 -19.60 -17.40 20.39
N PRO A 98 -19.15 -16.60 19.44
CA PRO A 98 -19.69 -16.59 18.08
C PRO A 98 -19.26 -17.84 17.29
N ASP A 99 -19.90 -18.06 16.15
CA ASP A 99 -19.51 -19.09 15.18
C ASP A 99 -18.51 -18.58 14.13
N LYS A 100 -18.27 -17.26 14.10
CA LYS A 100 -17.43 -16.63 13.09
C LYS A 100 -16.71 -15.39 13.60
N SER A 101 -15.49 -15.19 13.11
CA SER A 101 -14.76 -13.92 13.20
C SER A 101 -14.07 -13.61 11.87
N GLN A 102 -13.65 -12.35 11.70
CA GLN A 102 -12.98 -11.91 10.50
C GLN A 102 -11.90 -10.88 10.83
N ILE A 103 -10.76 -11.03 10.17
CA ILE A 103 -9.64 -10.06 10.15
C ILE A 103 -9.52 -9.52 8.73
N THR A 104 -9.34 -8.22 8.59
CA THR A 104 -8.87 -7.61 7.34
C THR A 104 -7.68 -6.73 7.58
N GLY A 105 -6.80 -6.67 6.59
CA GLY A 105 -5.58 -5.91 6.70
C GLY A 105 -4.96 -5.56 5.36
N THR A 106 -3.79 -4.97 5.43
CA THR A 106 -3.05 -4.52 4.27
C THR A 106 -1.61 -5.00 4.30
N ILE A 107 -1.07 -5.21 3.10
CA ILE A 107 0.33 -5.58 2.87
C ILE A 107 0.95 -4.53 1.94
N ARG A 108 2.18 -4.10 2.25
CA ARG A 108 2.99 -3.21 1.40
C ARG A 108 4.34 -3.85 1.18
N THR A 109 4.78 -3.91 -0.07
CA THR A 109 6.10 -4.41 -0.47
C THR A 109 6.62 -3.61 -1.66
N PHE A 110 7.93 -3.69 -1.89
CA PHE A 110 8.58 -3.11 -3.06
C PHE A 110 9.11 -4.18 -4.03
N ASP A 111 8.80 -5.44 -3.74
CA ASP A 111 9.25 -6.61 -4.48
C ASP A 111 8.06 -7.56 -4.71
N PRO A 112 7.75 -7.94 -5.97
CA PRO A 112 6.65 -8.87 -6.27
C PRO A 112 6.86 -10.29 -5.73
N ASP A 113 8.11 -10.76 -5.67
CA ASP A 113 8.43 -12.10 -5.18
C ASP A 113 8.21 -12.16 -3.67
N LEU A 114 8.67 -11.13 -2.94
CA LEU A 114 8.39 -11.00 -1.51
C LEU A 114 6.90 -10.95 -1.21
N ARG A 115 6.09 -10.32 -2.06
CA ARG A 115 4.62 -10.35 -1.90
C ARG A 115 4.08 -11.77 -1.89
N THR A 116 4.53 -12.59 -2.81
CA THR A 116 4.13 -14.00 -2.92
C THR A 116 4.57 -14.79 -1.68
N GLU A 117 5.80 -14.59 -1.24
CA GLU A 117 6.33 -15.20 -0.01
C GLU A 117 5.48 -14.83 1.21
N ILE A 118 5.12 -13.56 1.38
CA ILE A 118 4.24 -13.11 2.46
C ILE A 118 2.87 -13.79 2.41
N TYR A 119 2.29 -13.97 1.23
CA TYR A 119 1.01 -14.67 1.09
C TYR A 119 1.12 -16.12 1.57
N ASP A 120 2.20 -16.81 1.24
CA ASP A 120 2.42 -18.18 1.65
C ASP A 120 2.67 -18.30 3.15
N GLU A 121 3.40 -17.35 3.75
CA GLU A 121 3.59 -17.27 5.18
C GLU A 121 2.27 -17.07 5.94
N ILE A 122 1.41 -16.16 5.45
CA ILE A 122 0.07 -15.95 6.04
C ILE A 122 -0.78 -17.21 5.93
N ARG A 123 -0.76 -17.91 4.79
CA ARG A 123 -1.47 -19.18 4.62
C ARG A 123 -0.94 -20.26 5.57
N GLN A 124 0.38 -20.32 5.77
CA GLN A 124 0.98 -21.28 6.69
C GLN A 124 0.57 -21.03 8.13
N ILE A 125 0.59 -19.77 8.57
CA ILE A 125 0.13 -19.36 9.89
C ILE A 125 -1.36 -19.73 10.07
N ALA A 126 -2.19 -19.42 9.08
CA ALA A 126 -3.62 -19.72 9.12
C ALA A 126 -3.89 -21.23 9.28
N ARG A 127 -3.15 -22.07 8.55
CA ARG A 127 -3.24 -23.54 8.70
C ARG A 127 -2.84 -24.00 10.10
N GLY A 128 -1.70 -23.50 10.63
CA GLY A 128 -1.22 -23.90 11.95
C GLY A 128 -2.19 -23.50 13.08
N VAL A 129 -2.79 -22.31 13.00
CA VAL A 129 -3.80 -21.88 13.98
C VAL A 129 -5.08 -22.70 13.83
N ALA A 130 -5.54 -22.97 12.60
CA ALA A 130 -6.72 -23.78 12.35
C ALA A 130 -6.58 -25.18 12.98
N GLU A 131 -5.45 -25.84 12.74
CA GLU A 131 -5.15 -27.15 13.31
C GLU A 131 -5.07 -27.12 14.84
N GLY A 132 -4.41 -26.12 15.41
CA GLY A 132 -4.26 -26.00 16.87
C GLY A 132 -5.55 -25.67 17.62
N THR A 133 -6.50 -24.98 16.97
CA THR A 133 -7.76 -24.52 17.59
C THR A 133 -8.99 -25.32 17.16
N GLY A 134 -8.86 -26.17 16.16
CA GLY A 134 -9.99 -26.92 15.55
C GLY A 134 -10.92 -26.04 14.69
N THR A 135 -10.54 -24.79 14.41
CA THR A 135 -11.33 -23.89 13.56
C THR A 135 -11.11 -24.19 12.08
N LYS A 136 -11.98 -23.63 11.21
CA LYS A 136 -11.71 -23.56 9.77
C LYS A 136 -11.32 -22.13 9.42
N VAL A 137 -10.16 -21.97 8.79
CA VAL A 137 -9.63 -20.65 8.44
C VAL A 137 -9.50 -20.53 6.92
N ASP A 138 -10.20 -19.53 6.36
CA ASP A 138 -10.14 -19.19 4.95
C ASP A 138 -9.35 -17.89 4.79
N VAL A 139 -8.43 -17.84 3.83
CA VAL A 139 -7.57 -16.68 3.53
C VAL A 139 -7.78 -16.23 2.10
N GLU A 140 -8.18 -14.99 1.93
CA GLU A 140 -8.35 -14.32 0.65
C GLU A 140 -7.37 -13.15 0.57
N PHE A 141 -6.74 -12.97 -0.60
CA PHE A 141 -5.87 -11.84 -0.89
C PHE A 141 -6.47 -10.95 -1.98
N ASP A 142 -5.99 -9.72 -2.02
CA ASP A 142 -6.36 -8.71 -3.01
C ASP A 142 -7.88 -8.46 -3.10
N VAL A 143 -8.55 -8.55 -1.96
CA VAL A 143 -9.99 -8.30 -1.84
C VAL A 143 -10.29 -6.83 -2.19
N GLY A 144 -10.97 -6.63 -3.31
CA GLY A 144 -11.22 -5.30 -3.87
C GLY A 144 -10.14 -4.78 -4.81
N GLY A 145 -9.15 -5.63 -5.15
CA GLY A 145 -8.05 -5.32 -6.06
C GLY A 145 -6.72 -5.07 -5.35
N PHE A 146 -5.67 -4.94 -6.16
CA PHE A 146 -4.33 -4.60 -5.68
C PHE A 146 -3.68 -3.60 -6.63
N TYR A 147 -2.59 -2.97 -6.18
CA TYR A 147 -1.71 -2.16 -7.01
C TYR A 147 -0.32 -2.78 -7.04
N PRO A 148 0.27 -3.00 -8.21
CA PRO A 148 1.67 -3.39 -8.33
C PRO A 148 2.63 -2.33 -7.76
N VAL A 149 3.91 -2.67 -7.67
CA VAL A 149 4.96 -1.68 -7.41
C VAL A 149 4.94 -0.62 -8.51
N THR A 150 4.88 0.65 -8.16
CA THR A 150 5.14 1.73 -9.11
C THR A 150 6.64 1.80 -9.35
N PHE A 151 7.05 1.26 -10.49
CA PHE A 151 8.45 1.14 -10.86
C PHE A 151 8.80 2.17 -11.94
N ASN A 152 9.72 3.06 -11.61
CA ASN A 152 10.29 3.99 -12.57
C ASN A 152 11.43 3.32 -13.34
N ASN A 153 11.29 3.26 -14.66
CA ASN A 153 12.36 2.74 -15.50
C ASN A 153 13.64 3.56 -15.29
N VAL A 154 14.71 2.89 -14.87
CA VAL A 154 15.94 3.56 -14.42
C VAL A 154 16.59 4.37 -15.55
N GLU A 155 16.68 3.80 -16.76
CA GLU A 155 17.29 4.48 -17.92
C GLU A 155 16.45 5.70 -18.35
N LEU A 156 15.12 5.53 -18.41
CA LEU A 156 14.19 6.60 -18.72
C LEU A 156 14.30 7.74 -17.71
N THR A 157 14.30 7.39 -16.42
CA THR A 157 14.38 8.37 -15.31
C THR A 157 15.69 9.14 -15.36
N ASN A 158 16.81 8.46 -15.53
CA ASN A 158 18.11 9.11 -15.64
C ASN A 158 18.20 10.01 -16.87
N LYS A 159 17.67 9.56 -18.01
CA LYS A 159 17.65 10.32 -19.26
C LYS A 159 16.89 11.65 -19.14
N TYR A 160 15.73 11.63 -18.45
CA TYR A 160 14.87 12.82 -18.36
C TYR A 160 15.04 13.62 -17.07
N SER A 161 15.89 13.19 -16.14
CA SER A 161 16.20 13.94 -14.91
C SER A 161 16.74 15.35 -15.19
N GLN A 162 17.60 15.50 -16.20
CA GLN A 162 18.11 16.81 -16.59
C GLN A 162 16.98 17.70 -17.14
N THR A 163 16.13 17.18 -18.02
CA THR A 163 14.98 17.91 -18.58
C THR A 163 14.02 18.37 -17.49
N LEU A 164 13.76 17.50 -16.49
CA LEU A 164 12.93 17.87 -15.33
C LEU A 164 13.59 18.94 -14.48
N SER A 165 14.90 18.86 -14.27
CA SER A 165 15.66 19.87 -13.53
C SER A 165 15.60 21.24 -14.22
N GLU A 166 15.77 21.26 -15.53
CA GLU A 166 15.66 22.49 -16.35
C GLU A 166 14.23 23.06 -16.30
N ALA A 167 13.21 22.21 -16.44
CA ALA A 167 11.81 22.62 -16.37
C ALA A 167 11.40 23.15 -14.99
N ALA A 168 12.05 22.68 -13.93
CA ALA A 168 11.82 23.13 -12.56
C ALA A 168 12.72 24.30 -12.12
N ASP A 169 13.46 24.90 -13.05
CA ASP A 169 14.42 25.98 -12.74
C ASP A 169 15.41 25.57 -11.62
N GLY A 170 15.96 24.35 -11.73
CA GLY A 170 16.87 23.74 -10.77
C GLY A 170 16.22 23.20 -9.48
N LYS A 171 14.91 23.36 -9.30
CA LYS A 171 14.17 22.82 -8.14
C LYS A 171 13.82 21.34 -8.34
N PHE A 172 14.84 20.53 -8.55
CA PHE A 172 14.72 19.10 -8.82
C PHE A 172 15.55 18.31 -7.82
N PHE A 173 15.06 17.15 -7.40
CA PHE A 173 15.79 16.25 -6.51
C PHE A 173 15.45 14.78 -6.77
N ILE A 174 16.40 13.92 -6.49
CA ILE A 174 16.20 12.48 -6.42
C ILE A 174 15.81 12.14 -4.97
N LEU A 175 14.73 11.40 -4.80
CA LEU A 175 14.32 10.94 -3.47
C LEU A 175 15.31 9.89 -2.94
N ASP A 176 15.54 9.91 -1.63
CA ASP A 176 16.45 8.97 -0.96
C ASP A 176 15.82 7.58 -0.75
N LYS A 177 14.48 7.50 -0.73
CA LYS A 177 13.74 6.29 -0.42
C LYS A 177 12.36 6.29 -1.07
N PRO A 178 11.80 5.10 -1.35
CA PRO A 178 10.44 4.97 -1.87
C PRO A 178 9.39 5.34 -0.82
N THR A 179 8.16 5.58 -1.28
CA THR A 179 7.01 5.81 -0.43
C THR A 179 6.16 4.55 -0.28
N THR A 180 5.47 4.42 0.86
CA THR A 180 4.55 3.29 1.12
C THR A 180 3.16 3.49 0.52
N GLY A 181 2.91 4.61 -0.15
CA GLY A 181 1.74 4.82 -0.99
C GLY A 181 1.73 3.86 -2.19
N ALA A 182 0.59 3.76 -2.84
CA ALA A 182 0.43 2.97 -4.06
C ALA A 182 -0.33 3.79 -5.11
N GLU A 183 -0.11 3.46 -6.39
CA GLU A 183 -0.63 4.19 -7.53
C GLU A 183 -1.09 3.25 -8.65
N ASP A 184 -2.19 3.59 -9.31
CA ASP A 184 -2.68 2.82 -10.45
C ASP A 184 -1.80 3.01 -11.71
N PHE A 185 -1.00 4.07 -11.77
CA PHE A 185 0.04 4.24 -12.77
C PHE A 185 0.97 3.02 -12.86
N SER A 186 1.11 2.25 -11.77
CA SER A 186 1.89 1.02 -11.73
C SER A 186 1.46 0.01 -12.79
N PHE A 187 0.19 -0.08 -13.14
CA PHE A 187 -0.28 -0.99 -14.19
C PHE A 187 0.23 -0.59 -15.58
N PHE A 188 0.35 0.71 -15.83
CA PHE A 188 0.89 1.20 -17.09
C PHE A 188 2.40 1.00 -17.18
N SER A 189 3.13 1.30 -16.10
CA SER A 189 4.58 1.14 -16.05
C SER A 189 5.06 -0.31 -16.14
N GLN A 190 4.18 -1.29 -15.93
CA GLN A 190 4.47 -2.70 -16.20
C GLN A 190 4.36 -3.08 -17.69
N GLN A 191 3.69 -2.28 -18.50
CA GLN A 191 3.46 -2.57 -19.92
C GLN A 191 4.47 -1.86 -20.82
N ILE A 192 4.88 -0.66 -20.44
CA ILE A 192 5.83 0.18 -21.18
C ILE A 192 6.74 0.92 -20.19
N PRO A 193 7.96 1.32 -20.59
CA PRO A 193 8.82 2.12 -19.73
C PRO A 193 8.10 3.37 -19.20
N GLY A 194 7.95 3.47 -17.90
CA GLY A 194 7.22 4.54 -17.22
C GLY A 194 8.13 5.35 -16.29
N MET A 195 7.78 6.61 -16.08
CA MET A 195 8.37 7.47 -15.07
C MET A 195 7.27 8.26 -14.35
N TYR A 196 7.18 8.06 -13.06
CA TYR A 196 6.27 8.75 -12.16
C TYR A 196 7.04 9.70 -11.26
N PHE A 197 6.59 10.94 -11.14
CA PHE A 197 7.28 11.96 -10.37
C PHE A 197 6.30 12.85 -9.60
N TRP A 198 6.81 13.57 -8.61
CA TRP A 198 6.01 14.39 -7.71
C TRP A 198 6.29 15.86 -7.93
N LEU A 199 5.22 16.67 -7.83
CA LEU A 199 5.28 18.12 -7.84
C LEU A 199 4.87 18.67 -6.47
N GLY A 200 5.76 19.42 -5.84
CA GLY A 200 5.49 20.14 -4.61
C GLY A 200 4.56 21.33 -4.83
N VAL A 201 3.47 21.40 -4.05
CA VAL A 201 2.41 22.38 -4.24
C VAL A 201 2.10 23.23 -3.01
N ASN A 202 2.94 23.23 -1.98
CA ASN A 202 2.79 24.10 -0.83
C ASN A 202 2.82 25.59 -1.24
N GLU A 203 2.30 26.46 -0.42
CA GLU A 203 2.51 27.89 -0.61
C GLU A 203 4.01 28.24 -0.52
N PRO A 204 4.49 29.24 -1.29
CA PRO A 204 5.88 29.66 -1.19
C PRO A 204 6.32 29.98 0.24
N GLY A 205 7.44 29.39 0.67
CA GLY A 205 7.96 29.57 2.03
C GLY A 205 7.36 28.65 3.09
N VAL A 206 6.41 27.77 2.71
CA VAL A 206 5.82 26.76 3.60
C VAL A 206 6.46 25.41 3.33
N ASP A 207 7.29 24.94 4.26
CA ASP A 207 7.94 23.62 4.15
C ASP A 207 7.05 22.46 4.58
N VAL A 208 6.14 22.70 5.54
CA VAL A 208 5.24 21.68 6.11
C VAL A 208 3.80 22.12 5.96
N ALA A 209 3.00 21.34 5.26
CA ALA A 209 1.57 21.57 5.06
C ALA A 209 0.78 20.27 5.29
N PRO A 210 -0.56 20.35 5.47
CA PRO A 210 -1.40 19.15 5.55
C PRO A 210 -1.22 18.25 4.35
N GLY A 211 -1.14 16.92 4.59
CA GLY A 211 -0.92 15.93 3.56
C GLY A 211 -2.12 15.73 2.65
N ASN A 212 -1.87 15.10 1.51
CA ASN A 212 -2.90 14.59 0.61
C ASN A 212 -3.89 13.72 1.41
N HIS A 213 -5.14 13.62 0.95
CA HIS A 213 -6.24 12.91 1.61
C HIS A 213 -6.69 13.50 2.96
N THR A 214 -6.35 14.77 3.23
CA THR A 214 -6.92 15.51 4.35
C THR A 214 -7.81 16.65 3.85
N PRO A 215 -8.83 17.08 4.60
CA PRO A 215 -9.69 18.19 4.18
C PRO A 215 -8.96 19.55 4.18
N PHE A 216 -7.74 19.57 4.69
CA PHE A 216 -6.89 20.78 4.76
C PHE A 216 -5.81 20.84 3.69
N PHE A 217 -5.71 19.81 2.83
CA PHE A 217 -4.79 19.82 1.69
C PHE A 217 -5.13 20.95 0.74
N LYS A 218 -4.14 21.77 0.37
CA LYS A 218 -4.29 22.88 -0.56
C LYS A 218 -3.20 22.84 -1.61
N ILE A 219 -3.58 23.21 -2.82
CA ILE A 219 -2.65 23.39 -3.95
C ILE A 219 -2.45 24.89 -4.13
N CYS A 220 -1.20 25.33 -4.10
CA CYS A 220 -0.88 26.70 -4.46
C CYS A 220 -1.12 26.91 -5.96
N LEU A 221 -2.04 27.82 -6.29
CA LEU A 221 -2.46 28.10 -7.66
C LEU A 221 -1.61 29.15 -8.38
N LEU A 222 -0.47 29.58 -7.82
CA LEU A 222 0.44 30.55 -8.47
C LEU A 222 1.01 30.05 -9.81
N TYR A 223 0.91 28.78 -10.09
CA TYR A 223 1.39 28.14 -11.33
C TYR A 223 0.28 27.37 -12.06
N THR A 224 -0.96 27.79 -11.94
CA THR A 224 -1.97 27.28 -12.88
C THR A 224 -1.61 27.77 -14.28
N SER A 225 -1.56 26.87 -15.24
CA SER A 225 -1.54 27.26 -16.65
C SER A 225 -2.62 28.29 -16.89
N PRO A 226 -2.33 29.41 -17.55
CA PRO A 226 -3.37 30.39 -17.88
C PRO A 226 -4.49 29.63 -18.61
N SER A 227 -5.72 29.81 -18.15
CA SER A 227 -6.90 29.29 -18.83
C SER A 227 -6.82 29.69 -20.31
N PRO A 228 -7.33 28.88 -21.25
CA PRO A 228 -7.45 29.30 -22.63
C PRO A 228 -8.17 30.66 -22.80
N ARG A 229 -8.93 31.11 -21.78
CA ARG A 229 -9.58 32.42 -21.74
C ARG A 229 -8.65 33.57 -21.36
N ASP A 230 -7.50 33.27 -20.77
CA ASP A 230 -6.54 34.30 -20.32
C ASP A 230 -5.43 34.56 -21.35
N ARG A 231 -5.52 33.94 -22.54
CA ARG A 231 -4.67 34.20 -23.69
C ARG A 231 -5.31 35.25 -24.58
N HIS A 232 -5.17 36.51 -24.20
CA HIS A 232 -5.45 37.66 -25.07
C HIS A 232 -4.17 38.48 -25.26
#